data_3026e0e8ebbda22911678e2e72502d6a
#
_entry.id   3026e0e8ebbda22911678e2e72502d6a
#
_cell.length_a   1.000
_cell.length_b   1.000
_cell.length_c   1.000
_cell.angle_alpha   90.00
_cell.angle_beta   90.00
_cell.angle_gamma   90.00
#
_symmetry.space_group_name_H-M   'P 1'
#
loop_
_entity.id
_entity.type
_entity.pdbx_description
1 polymer ?
#
loop_
_entity_poly.entity_id
_entity_poly.type
_entity_poly.pdbx_seq_one_letter_code
_entity_poly.pdbx_strand_id
1 'polypeptide(L)' 'MNIHQALERADKFLKKKHIPSSMLDSEILMLKVLNKDKKFLILNSKKNLTKKILSNFSDLIKKRSRGEQSFV' A
#
# COMPACT_ATOMS: atom_id res chain seq x y z
N MET A 1 12.64 1.93 4.98
CA MET A 1 11.69 2.50 4.00
C MET A 1 10.53 3.15 4.73
N ASN A 2 10.18 4.37 4.35
CA ASN A 2 9.07 5.06 4.99
C ASN A 2 7.75 4.82 4.24
N ILE A 3 6.65 5.30 4.82
CA ILE A 3 5.32 5.11 4.25
C ILE A 3 5.24 5.66 2.82
N HIS A 4 5.75 6.87 2.61
CA HIS A 4 5.72 7.52 1.30
C HIS A 4 6.43 6.67 0.23
N GLN A 5 7.62 6.19 0.56
CA GLN A 5 8.39 5.35 -0.37
C GLN A 5 7.68 4.05 -0.69
N ALA A 6 7.07 3.43 0.31
CA ALA A 6 6.33 2.18 0.11
C ALA A 6 5.11 2.42 -0.80
N LEU A 7 4.40 3.53 -0.59
CA LEU A 7 3.25 3.88 -1.44
C LEU A 7 3.67 4.15 -2.88
N GLU A 8 4.79 4.85 -3.09
CA GLU A 8 5.28 5.11 -4.44
C GLU A 8 5.62 3.83 -5.17
N ARG A 9 6.31 2.92 -4.50
CA ARG A 9 6.66 1.62 -5.10
C ARG A 9 5.43 0.81 -5.46
N ALA A 10 4.46 0.78 -4.54
CA ALA A 10 3.21 0.05 -4.78
C ALA A 10 2.43 0.65 -5.96
N ASP A 11 2.37 1.98 -6.02
CA ASP A 11 1.69 2.68 -7.11
C ASP A 11 2.31 2.31 -8.45
N LYS A 12 3.64 2.37 -8.57
CA LYS A 12 4.33 2.01 -9.80
C LYS A 12 4.10 0.56 -10.18
N PHE A 13 4.16 -0.33 -9.19
CA PHE A 13 3.95 -1.76 -9.43
C PHE A 13 2.56 -2.03 -9.97
N LEU A 14 1.54 -1.45 -9.35
CA LEU A 14 0.17 -1.64 -9.79
C LEU A 14 -0.11 -0.99 -11.15
N LYS A 15 0.53 0.14 -11.44
CA LYS A 15 0.41 0.77 -12.77
C LYS A 15 0.95 -0.14 -13.86
N LYS A 16 2.07 -0.81 -13.60
CA LYS A 16 2.63 -1.79 -14.55
C LYS A 16 1.67 -2.94 -14.81
N LYS A 17 0.78 -3.23 -13.86
CA LYS A 17 -0.24 -4.28 -14.00
C LYS A 17 -1.54 -3.73 -14.55
N HIS A 18 -1.52 -2.50 -15.07
CA HIS A 18 -2.69 -1.86 -15.71
C HIS A 18 -3.87 -1.65 -14.75
N ILE A 19 -3.56 -1.33 -13.49
CA ILE A 19 -4.59 -1.03 -12.50
C ILE A 19 -4.75 0.49 -12.40
N PRO A 20 -5.87 1.06 -12.90
CA PRO A 20 -6.02 2.53 -12.96
C PRO A 20 -6.10 3.21 -11.60
N SER A 21 -6.58 2.50 -10.58
CA SER A 21 -6.68 3.05 -9.21
C SER A 21 -5.46 2.71 -8.36
N SER A 22 -4.29 2.61 -8.98
CA SER A 22 -3.07 2.13 -8.32
C SER A 22 -2.73 2.86 -7.03
N MET A 23 -2.76 4.20 -7.04
CA MET A 23 -2.43 4.96 -5.83
C MET A 23 -3.49 4.80 -4.75
N LEU A 24 -4.76 4.88 -5.13
CA LEU A 24 -5.85 4.71 -4.17
C LEU A 24 -5.81 3.32 -3.54
N ASP A 25 -5.63 2.29 -4.34
CA ASP A 25 -5.52 0.91 -3.84
C ASP A 25 -4.34 0.77 -2.89
N SER A 26 -3.20 1.37 -3.23
CA SER A 26 -2.01 1.34 -2.38
C SER A 26 -2.29 1.96 -1.02
N GLU A 27 -2.97 3.11 -1.01
CA GLU A 27 -3.31 3.78 0.24
C GLU A 27 -4.27 2.94 1.10
N ILE A 28 -5.30 2.38 0.48
CA ILE A 28 -6.28 1.55 1.18
C ILE A 28 -5.58 0.35 1.84
N LEU A 29 -4.72 -0.32 1.08
CA LEU A 29 -4.02 -1.49 1.60
C LEU A 29 -3.02 -1.12 2.70
N MET A 30 -2.36 0.03 2.57
CA MET A 30 -1.46 0.51 3.62
C MET A 30 -2.24 0.79 4.92
N LEU A 31 -3.39 1.45 4.82
CA LEU A 31 -4.23 1.71 5.99
C LEU A 31 -4.68 0.42 6.66
N LYS A 32 -4.98 -0.59 5.86
CA LYS A 32 -5.39 -1.89 6.38
C LYS A 32 -4.28 -2.57 7.16
N VAL A 33 -3.06 -2.54 6.62
CA VAL A 33 -1.90 -3.15 7.28
C VAL A 33 -1.54 -2.41 8.56
N LEU A 34 -1.62 -1.08 8.54
CA LEU A 34 -1.31 -0.25 9.70
C LEU A 34 -2.44 -0.20 10.72
N ASN A 35 -3.66 -0.55 10.30
CA ASN A 35 -4.87 -0.40 11.11
C ASN A 35 -5.05 1.05 11.58
N LYS A 36 -4.88 1.98 10.64
CA LYS A 36 -4.98 3.43 10.90
C LYS A 36 -5.87 4.07 9.85
N ASP A 37 -6.19 5.35 10.03
CA ASP A 37 -6.99 6.11 9.09
C ASP A 37 -6.11 6.95 8.15
N LYS A 38 -6.76 7.60 7.18
CA LYS A 38 -6.06 8.40 6.18
C LYS A 38 -5.29 9.56 6.82
N LYS A 39 -5.82 10.13 7.89
CA LYS A 39 -5.15 11.21 8.61
C LYS A 39 -3.77 10.77 9.10
N PHE A 40 -3.65 9.53 9.56
CA PHE A 40 -2.38 8.99 10.00
C PHE A 40 -1.37 8.96 8.84
N LEU A 41 -1.80 8.57 7.63
CA LEU A 41 -0.92 8.57 6.47
C LEU A 41 -0.38 9.96 6.15
N ILE A 42 -1.25 10.96 6.20
CA ILE A 42 -0.86 12.33 5.88
C ILE A 42 0.16 12.87 6.88
N LEU A 43 -0.10 12.63 8.17
CA LEU A 43 0.75 13.15 9.24
C LEU A 43 2.04 12.37 9.42
N ASN A 44 2.10 11.12 8.97
CA ASN A 44 3.23 10.23 9.24
C ASN A 44 3.85 9.65 7.97
N SER A 45 3.77 10.36 6.85
CA SER A 45 4.26 9.86 5.56
C SER A 45 5.76 9.53 5.58
N LYS A 46 6.53 10.17 6.45
CA LYS A 46 7.97 9.94 6.56
C LYS A 46 8.33 8.92 7.64
N LYS A 47 7.33 8.35 8.31
CA LYS A 47 7.58 7.35 9.34
C LYS A 47 8.09 6.05 8.71
N ASN A 48 9.16 5.49 9.28
CA ASN A 48 9.71 4.23 8.79
C ASN A 48 8.82 3.07 9.17
N LEU A 49 8.70 2.12 8.23
CA LEU A 49 7.91 0.91 8.43
C LEU A 49 8.81 -0.23 8.89
N THR A 50 8.27 -1.11 9.74
CA THR A 50 8.99 -2.32 10.15
C THR A 50 9.01 -3.31 9.00
N LYS A 51 9.93 -4.28 9.06
CA LYS A 51 10.01 -5.34 8.06
C LYS A 51 8.72 -6.13 7.98
N LYS A 52 8.09 -6.38 9.13
CA LYS A 52 6.84 -7.14 9.17
C LYS A 52 5.73 -6.41 8.44
N ILE A 53 5.59 -5.11 8.68
CA ILE A 53 4.56 -4.31 8.01
C ILE A 53 4.83 -4.23 6.52
N LEU A 54 6.08 -4.02 6.12
CA LEU A 54 6.44 -3.99 4.70
C LEU A 54 6.12 -5.31 4.01
N SER A 55 6.41 -6.43 4.67
CA SER A 55 6.12 -7.75 4.11
C SER A 55 4.62 -7.95 3.93
N ASN A 56 3.83 -7.61 4.95
CA ASN A 56 2.37 -7.73 4.87
C ASN A 56 1.80 -6.84 3.76
N PHE A 57 2.29 -5.60 3.68
CA PHE A 57 1.85 -4.67 2.65
C PHE A 57 2.21 -5.20 1.26
N SER A 58 3.44 -5.68 1.08
CA SER A 58 3.89 -6.23 -0.19
C SER A 58 3.04 -7.41 -0.63
N ASP A 59 2.68 -8.30 0.30
CA ASP A 59 1.82 -9.44 0.01
C ASP A 59 0.44 -8.98 -0.50
N LEU A 60 -0.14 -7.99 0.15
CA LEU A 60 -1.44 -7.46 -0.26
C LEU A 60 -1.37 -6.81 -1.64
N ILE A 61 -0.30 -6.06 -1.92
CA ILE A 61 -0.11 -5.43 -3.21
C ILE A 61 0.03 -6.49 -4.31
N LYS A 62 0.77 -7.56 -4.06
CA LYS A 62 0.91 -8.65 -5.01
C LYS A 62 -0.43 -9.32 -5.30
N LYS A 63 -1.22 -9.56 -4.26
CA LYS A 63 -2.56 -10.14 -4.44
C LYS A 63 -3.44 -9.21 -5.28
N ARG A 64 -3.40 -7.92 -4.99
CA ARG A 64 -4.17 -6.94 -5.77
C ARG A 64 -3.74 -6.93 -7.24
N SER A 65 -2.44 -7.04 -7.50
CA SER A 65 -1.91 -7.02 -8.86
C SER A 65 -2.38 -8.20 -9.69
N ARG A 66 -2.75 -9.31 -9.03
CA ARG A 66 -3.27 -10.49 -9.70
C ARG A 66 -4.79 -10.46 -9.87
N GLY A 67 -5.41 -9.34 -9.50
CA GLY A 67 -6.85 -9.18 -9.63
C GLY A 67 -7.65 -9.76 -8.48
N GLU A 68 -7.02 -10.22 -7.42
CA GLU A 68 -7.73 -10.72 -6.25
C GLU A 68 -8.41 -9.57 -5.51
N GLN A 69 -9.67 -9.80 -5.13
CA GLN A 69 -10.45 -8.78 -4.42
C GLN A 69 -10.47 -9.11 -2.94
N SER A 70 -9.43 -8.72 -2.25
CA SER A 70 -9.26 -9.05 -0.85
C SER A 70 -10.10 -8.19 0.10
N PHE A 71 -10.74 -7.16 -0.43
CA PHE A 71 -11.52 -6.22 0.39
C PHE A 71 -13.00 -6.13 -0.02
N VAL A 72 -13.45 -7.12 -0.70
CA VAL A 72 -14.87 -7.23 -1.06
C VAL A 72 -15.58 -8.10 -0.05
#